data_143d359ad0b3b42cef5e1232b3be501a
#
_entry.id   143d359ad0b3b42cef5e1232b3be501a
#
_cell.length_a   1.000
_cell.length_b   1.000
_cell.length_c   1.000
_cell.angle_alpha   90.00
_cell.angle_beta   90.00
_cell.angle_gamma   90.00
#
_symmetry.space_group_name_H-M   'P 1'
#
loop_
_entity.id
_entity.type
_entity.pdbx_description
1 polymer ?
#
loop_
_entity_poly.entity_id
_entity_poly.type
_entity_poly.pdbx_seq_one_letter_code
_entity_poly.pdbx_strand_id
1 'polypeptide(L)'
;ANKIWNASRFIMMNLEGKTVTEPENLNELCFEDKWILSKLNAVIRDVTDNMDKYELGIAVQKVYDFLWDELCDWYIEMAKVRLWKADEDPKAANDALWTLRTALTEGLKLLHPYMPFITEEIYCTLLPEEVSIMISDWPVYQEAWVFPEAEKAVESFKEAIRGIRNTRTEMNVPMNRKTHLYVVGKDAETCARYEACKKSFVNLAFAKEIHVQENKDGIGEDAVSV
;
A
#
# COMPACT_ATOMS: atom_id res chain seq x y z
N ALA A 1 -11.89 3.09 14.77
CA ALA A 1 -12.50 4.24 14.09
C ALA A 1 -11.48 5.32 13.72
N ASN A 2 -10.68 5.89 14.65
CA ASN A 2 -9.82 7.05 14.39
C ASN A 2 -8.79 6.85 13.26
N LYS A 3 -8.18 5.66 13.16
CA LYS A 3 -7.15 5.41 12.13
C LYS A 3 -7.75 5.44 10.73
N ILE A 4 -8.88 4.76 10.50
CA ILE A 4 -9.55 4.77 9.20
C ILE A 4 -10.06 6.17 8.83
N TRP A 5 -10.61 6.91 9.80
CA TRP A 5 -11.04 8.28 9.60
C TRP A 5 -9.89 9.19 9.14
N ASN A 6 -8.74 9.12 9.81
CA ASN A 6 -7.57 9.90 9.44
C ASN A 6 -6.99 9.52 8.06
N ALA A 7 -6.95 8.22 7.76
CA ALA A 7 -6.55 7.72 6.45
C ALA A 7 -7.50 8.21 5.35
N SER A 8 -8.80 8.14 5.58
CA SER A 8 -9.82 8.61 4.64
C SER A 8 -9.72 10.13 4.41
N ARG A 9 -9.51 10.92 5.46
CA ARG A 9 -9.27 12.37 5.32
C ARG A 9 -8.04 12.66 4.48
N PHE A 10 -6.94 11.94 4.69
CA PHE A 10 -5.73 12.10 3.87
C PHE A 10 -6.04 11.83 2.39
N ILE A 11 -6.77 10.75 2.08
CA ILE A 11 -7.15 10.39 0.71
C ILE A 11 -8.05 11.46 0.11
N MET A 12 -9.11 11.88 0.82
CA MET A 12 -10.05 12.91 0.37
C MET A 12 -9.37 14.25 0.08
N MET A 13 -8.46 14.70 0.96
CA MET A 13 -7.69 15.93 0.75
C MET A 13 -6.81 15.87 -0.50
N ASN A 14 -6.29 14.70 -0.85
CA ASN A 14 -5.49 14.52 -2.06
C ASN A 14 -6.34 14.35 -3.33
N LEU A 15 -7.62 14.00 -3.20
CA LEU A 15 -8.58 13.91 -4.29
C LEU A 15 -9.27 15.24 -4.59
N GLU A 16 -9.31 16.15 -3.61
CA GLU A 16 -10.01 17.43 -3.73
C GLU A 16 -9.55 18.23 -4.95
N GLY A 17 -10.51 18.63 -5.79
CA GLY A 17 -10.26 19.40 -7.02
C GLY A 17 -9.56 18.62 -8.16
N LYS A 18 -9.38 17.31 -8.02
CA LYS A 18 -8.74 16.48 -9.04
C LYS A 18 -9.74 15.53 -9.71
N THR A 19 -9.63 15.43 -11.03
CA THR A 19 -10.31 14.37 -11.78
C THR A 19 -9.39 13.16 -11.83
N VAL A 20 -9.81 12.08 -11.18
CA VAL A 20 -9.06 10.82 -11.14
C VAL A 20 -9.66 9.84 -12.12
N THR A 21 -8.86 9.35 -13.04
CA THR A 21 -9.26 8.41 -14.07
C THR A 21 -8.72 7.02 -13.80
N GLU A 22 -9.49 6.02 -14.19
CA GLU A 22 -9.03 4.63 -14.15
C GLU A 22 -7.86 4.44 -15.12
N PRO A 23 -6.79 3.72 -14.71
CA PRO A 23 -5.69 3.38 -15.59
C PRO A 23 -6.16 2.53 -16.79
N GLU A 24 -5.73 2.90 -17.99
CA GLU A 24 -6.09 2.15 -19.21
C GLU A 24 -5.54 0.72 -19.20
N ASN A 25 -4.40 0.50 -18.55
CA ASN A 25 -3.75 -0.79 -18.44
C ASN A 25 -3.19 -1.01 -17.03
N LEU A 26 -3.80 -1.88 -16.27
CA LEU A 26 -3.37 -2.20 -14.91
C LEU A 26 -1.96 -2.84 -14.85
N ASN A 27 -1.49 -3.42 -15.95
CA ASN A 27 -0.12 -3.97 -16.02
C ASN A 27 0.96 -2.88 -16.06
N GLU A 28 0.61 -1.64 -16.31
CA GLU A 28 1.54 -0.50 -16.27
C GLU A 28 1.64 0.15 -14.89
N LEU A 29 0.75 -0.20 -13.96
CA LEU A 29 0.84 0.26 -12.58
C LEU A 29 2.17 -0.14 -11.94
N CYS A 30 2.64 0.64 -10.99
CA CYS A 30 3.83 0.28 -10.22
C CYS A 30 3.57 -0.94 -9.31
N PHE A 31 4.62 -1.53 -8.76
CA PHE A 31 4.51 -2.74 -7.93
C PHE A 31 3.64 -2.52 -6.69
N GLU A 32 3.72 -1.35 -6.07
CA GLU A 32 2.95 -1.02 -4.87
C GLU A 32 1.43 -0.98 -5.16
N ASP A 33 1.03 -0.42 -6.30
CA ASP A 33 -0.39 -0.35 -6.71
C ASP A 33 -0.92 -1.74 -7.04
N LYS A 34 -0.18 -2.51 -7.81
CA LYS A 34 -0.51 -3.90 -8.13
C LYS A 34 -0.62 -4.75 -6.86
N TRP A 35 0.30 -4.56 -5.94
CA TRP A 35 0.31 -5.29 -4.67
C TRP A 35 -0.94 -5.02 -3.84
N ILE A 36 -1.32 -3.76 -3.62
CA ILE A 36 -2.50 -3.45 -2.80
C ILE A 36 -3.80 -3.90 -3.46
N LEU A 37 -3.91 -3.82 -4.80
CA LEU A 37 -5.06 -4.34 -5.54
C LEU A 37 -5.14 -5.87 -5.43
N SER A 38 -4.00 -6.57 -5.51
CA SER A 38 -3.97 -8.02 -5.36
C SER A 38 -4.33 -8.46 -3.93
N LYS A 39 -3.86 -7.73 -2.91
CA LYS A 39 -4.25 -7.95 -1.51
C LYS A 39 -5.75 -7.70 -1.29
N LEU A 40 -6.27 -6.59 -1.80
CA LEU A 40 -7.72 -6.31 -1.76
C LEU A 40 -8.52 -7.45 -2.38
N ASN A 41 -8.11 -7.89 -3.57
CA ASN A 41 -8.78 -8.95 -4.31
C ASN A 41 -8.83 -10.28 -3.54
N ALA A 42 -7.73 -10.65 -2.89
CA ALA A 42 -7.70 -11.82 -2.01
C ALA A 42 -8.63 -11.65 -0.80
N VAL A 43 -8.67 -10.46 -0.20
CA VAL A 43 -9.55 -10.16 0.94
C VAL A 43 -11.02 -10.18 0.52
N ILE A 44 -11.38 -9.65 -0.66
CA ILE A 44 -12.75 -9.72 -1.18
C ILE A 44 -13.23 -11.17 -1.25
N ARG A 45 -12.44 -12.06 -1.86
CA ARG A 45 -12.76 -13.50 -1.93
C ARG A 45 -12.89 -14.11 -0.55
N ASP A 46 -11.87 -13.95 0.27
CA ASP A 46 -11.79 -14.59 1.59
C ASP A 46 -12.91 -14.10 2.53
N VAL A 47 -13.24 -12.81 2.50
CA VAL A 47 -14.34 -12.25 3.31
C VAL A 47 -15.67 -12.79 2.84
N THR A 48 -15.93 -12.81 1.53
CA THR A 48 -17.17 -13.35 0.96
C THR A 48 -17.34 -14.83 1.36
N ASP A 49 -16.28 -15.64 1.18
CA ASP A 49 -16.30 -17.07 1.52
C ASP A 49 -16.56 -17.31 3.02
N ASN A 50 -15.98 -16.50 3.90
CA ASN A 50 -16.19 -16.64 5.35
C ASN A 50 -17.58 -16.14 5.78
N MET A 51 -18.10 -15.09 5.17
CA MET A 51 -19.46 -14.61 5.44
C MET A 51 -20.50 -15.65 5.02
N ASP A 52 -20.34 -16.30 3.87
CA ASP A 52 -21.23 -17.38 3.40
C ASP A 52 -21.23 -18.59 4.34
N LYS A 53 -20.13 -18.83 5.06
CA LYS A 53 -20.00 -19.86 6.08
C LYS A 53 -20.42 -19.39 7.48
N TYR A 54 -20.89 -18.16 7.63
CA TYR A 54 -21.21 -17.52 8.92
C TYR A 54 -20.00 -17.38 9.86
N GLU A 55 -18.78 -17.39 9.33
CA GLU A 55 -17.52 -17.20 10.08
C GLU A 55 -17.19 -15.70 10.22
N LEU A 56 -18.13 -14.93 10.75
CA LEU A 56 -18.10 -13.46 10.76
C LEU A 56 -16.88 -12.87 11.49
N GLY A 57 -16.39 -13.57 12.53
CA GLY A 57 -15.19 -13.13 13.26
C GLY A 57 -13.92 -13.24 12.41
N ILE A 58 -13.81 -14.27 11.56
CA ILE A 58 -12.69 -14.43 10.64
C ILE A 58 -12.79 -13.37 9.52
N ALA A 59 -13.98 -13.18 8.97
CA ALA A 59 -14.23 -12.19 7.94
C ALA A 59 -13.82 -10.77 8.39
N VAL A 60 -14.28 -10.31 9.56
CA VAL A 60 -13.95 -8.97 10.06
C VAL A 60 -12.45 -8.81 10.35
N GLN A 61 -11.76 -9.86 10.83
CA GLN A 61 -10.32 -9.81 11.07
C GLN A 61 -9.55 -9.58 9.75
N LYS A 62 -9.93 -10.25 8.66
CA LYS A 62 -9.32 -10.05 7.35
C LYS A 62 -9.53 -8.63 6.80
N VAL A 63 -10.73 -8.06 6.99
CA VAL A 63 -11.00 -6.67 6.62
C VAL A 63 -10.15 -5.72 7.46
N TYR A 64 -10.02 -6.00 8.77
CA TYR A 64 -9.21 -5.21 9.67
C TYR A 64 -7.74 -5.22 9.24
N ASP A 65 -7.14 -6.40 9.04
CA ASP A 65 -5.73 -6.54 8.65
C ASP A 65 -5.45 -5.80 7.32
N PHE A 66 -6.36 -5.90 6.35
CA PHE A 66 -6.22 -5.18 5.10
C PHE A 66 -6.26 -3.66 5.29
N LEU A 67 -7.29 -3.13 5.95
CA LEU A 67 -7.48 -1.68 6.09
C LEU A 67 -6.45 -1.04 7.01
N TRP A 68 -6.13 -1.68 8.16
CA TRP A 68 -5.24 -1.09 9.16
C TRP A 68 -3.78 -1.31 8.85
N ASP A 69 -3.40 -2.51 8.43
CA ASP A 69 -1.99 -2.84 8.22
C ASP A 69 -1.58 -2.58 6.77
N GLU A 70 -2.27 -3.18 5.79
CA GLU A 70 -1.82 -3.10 4.40
C GLU A 70 -2.09 -1.71 3.79
N LEU A 71 -3.32 -1.21 3.89
CA LEU A 71 -3.67 0.09 3.32
C LEU A 71 -3.08 1.26 4.11
N CYS A 72 -3.36 1.34 5.44
CA CYS A 72 -2.99 2.51 6.23
C CYS A 72 -1.49 2.57 6.57
N ASP A 73 -0.87 1.45 7.00
CA ASP A 73 0.51 1.48 7.48
C ASP A 73 1.55 1.36 6.35
N TRP A 74 1.17 0.71 5.24
CA TRP A 74 2.10 0.50 4.15
C TRP A 74 1.74 1.28 2.90
N TYR A 75 0.59 1.00 2.30
CA TYR A 75 0.30 1.55 0.97
C TYR A 75 0.20 3.08 0.95
N ILE A 76 -0.48 3.68 1.92
CA ILE A 76 -0.56 5.16 2.01
C ILE A 76 0.84 5.77 2.10
N GLU A 77 1.73 5.20 2.91
CA GLU A 77 3.09 5.72 3.06
C GLU A 77 3.92 5.59 1.77
N MET A 78 3.74 4.51 1.02
CA MET A 78 4.37 4.33 -0.30
C MET A 78 3.81 5.32 -1.34
N ALA A 79 2.49 5.52 -1.36
CA ALA A 79 1.81 6.41 -2.29
C ALA A 79 2.18 7.88 -2.09
N LYS A 80 2.44 8.32 -0.86
CA LYS A 80 2.81 9.72 -0.52
C LYS A 80 3.93 10.26 -1.40
N VAL A 81 4.94 9.46 -1.70
CA VAL A 81 6.09 9.90 -2.51
C VAL A 81 5.67 10.36 -3.90
N ARG A 82 4.70 9.67 -4.51
CA ARG A 82 4.15 10.02 -5.83
C ARG A 82 3.19 11.19 -5.75
N LEU A 83 2.39 11.27 -4.68
CA LEU A 83 1.45 12.37 -4.47
C LEU A 83 2.18 13.71 -4.25
N TRP A 84 3.31 13.70 -3.53
CA TRP A 84 4.14 14.91 -3.32
C TRP A 84 4.86 15.36 -4.58
N LYS A 85 5.02 14.50 -5.58
CA LYS A 85 5.66 14.75 -6.87
C LYS A 85 4.66 14.75 -8.02
N ALA A 86 3.42 15.07 -7.76
CA ALA A 86 2.35 15.05 -8.77
C ALA A 86 2.63 15.98 -9.97
N ASP A 87 3.33 17.09 -9.76
CA ASP A 87 3.73 18.00 -10.82
C ASP A 87 4.85 17.43 -11.71
N GLU A 88 5.71 16.55 -11.14
CA GLU A 88 6.80 15.90 -11.88
C GLU A 88 6.30 14.69 -12.70
N ASP A 89 5.34 13.93 -12.13
CA ASP A 89 4.78 12.73 -12.75
C ASP A 89 3.26 12.63 -12.50
N PRO A 90 2.45 13.36 -13.28
CA PRO A 90 0.99 13.37 -13.11
C PRO A 90 0.34 12.00 -13.31
N LYS A 91 0.89 11.14 -14.20
CA LYS A 91 0.37 9.79 -14.43
C LYS A 91 0.53 8.93 -13.17
N ALA A 92 1.74 8.88 -12.61
CA ALA A 92 1.98 8.10 -11.39
C ALA A 92 1.16 8.61 -10.18
N ALA A 93 0.90 9.92 -10.10
CA ALA A 93 0.03 10.50 -9.09
C ALA A 93 -1.44 10.11 -9.30
N ASN A 94 -1.94 10.13 -10.54
CA ASN A 94 -3.29 9.66 -10.88
C ASN A 94 -3.47 8.19 -10.53
N ASP A 95 -2.52 7.34 -10.92
CA ASP A 95 -2.55 5.91 -10.66
C ASP A 95 -2.61 5.63 -9.15
N ALA A 96 -1.79 6.35 -8.36
CA ALA A 96 -1.83 6.26 -6.90
C ALA A 96 -3.17 6.71 -6.31
N LEU A 97 -3.75 7.82 -6.80
CA LEU A 97 -5.03 8.33 -6.31
C LEU A 97 -6.19 7.40 -6.68
N TRP A 98 -6.19 6.87 -7.90
CA TRP A 98 -7.19 5.90 -8.31
C TRP A 98 -7.12 4.63 -7.44
N THR A 99 -5.92 4.10 -7.23
CA THR A 99 -5.72 2.90 -6.41
C THR A 99 -6.10 3.14 -4.95
N LEU A 100 -5.72 4.29 -4.37
CA LEU A 100 -6.12 4.68 -3.00
C LEU A 100 -7.65 4.76 -2.86
N ARG A 101 -8.32 5.44 -3.81
CA ARG A 101 -9.78 5.56 -3.82
C ARG A 101 -10.43 4.18 -3.94
N THR A 102 -9.99 3.36 -4.87
CA THR A 102 -10.53 2.01 -5.10
C THR A 102 -10.32 1.13 -3.86
N ALA A 103 -9.10 1.07 -3.32
CA ALA A 103 -8.79 0.24 -2.15
C ALA A 103 -9.58 0.66 -0.90
N LEU A 104 -9.75 1.98 -0.69
CA LEU A 104 -10.58 2.48 0.41
C LEU A 104 -12.06 2.16 0.17
N THR A 105 -12.60 2.47 -1.00
CA THR A 105 -14.03 2.27 -1.31
C THR A 105 -14.45 0.82 -1.15
N GLU A 106 -13.72 -0.11 -1.77
CA GLU A 106 -14.04 -1.54 -1.67
C GLU A 106 -13.80 -2.08 -0.26
N GLY A 107 -12.76 -1.61 0.43
CA GLY A 107 -12.52 -1.94 1.83
C GLY A 107 -13.62 -1.43 2.77
N LEU A 108 -14.20 -0.25 2.51
CA LEU A 108 -15.35 0.27 3.26
C LEU A 108 -16.61 -0.58 3.07
N LYS A 109 -16.87 -1.06 1.85
CA LYS A 109 -17.99 -1.96 1.57
C LYS A 109 -17.87 -3.26 2.37
N LEU A 110 -16.67 -3.85 2.40
CA LEU A 110 -16.40 -5.06 3.21
C LEU A 110 -16.54 -4.80 4.72
N LEU A 111 -16.19 -3.60 5.20
CA LEU A 111 -16.29 -3.23 6.61
C LEU A 111 -17.70 -2.82 7.03
N HIS A 112 -18.53 -2.39 6.10
CA HIS A 112 -19.84 -1.79 6.39
C HIS A 112 -20.75 -2.65 7.27
N PRO A 113 -20.88 -3.97 7.09
CA PRO A 113 -21.71 -4.82 7.97
C PRO A 113 -21.32 -4.77 9.45
N TYR A 114 -20.09 -4.38 9.76
CA TYR A 114 -19.55 -4.33 11.13
C TYR A 114 -19.50 -2.92 11.71
N MET A 115 -19.35 -1.90 10.87
CA MET A 115 -19.20 -0.50 11.28
C MET A 115 -20.01 0.45 10.39
N PRO A 116 -21.35 0.32 10.36
CA PRO A 116 -22.19 0.98 9.35
C PRO A 116 -22.12 2.51 9.36
N PHE A 117 -22.04 3.15 10.51
CA PHE A 117 -22.11 4.61 10.59
C PHE A 117 -20.88 5.30 10.01
N ILE A 118 -19.68 4.86 10.40
CA ILE A 118 -18.43 5.48 9.93
C ILE A 118 -18.17 5.18 8.46
N THR A 119 -18.51 3.98 8.01
CA THR A 119 -18.31 3.59 6.61
C THR A 119 -19.26 4.34 5.68
N GLU A 120 -20.51 4.55 6.08
CA GLU A 120 -21.48 5.38 5.35
C GLU A 120 -20.97 6.82 5.21
N GLU A 121 -20.58 7.43 6.32
CA GLU A 121 -20.09 8.81 6.34
C GLU A 121 -18.89 9.03 5.43
N ILE A 122 -17.91 8.12 5.51
CA ILE A 122 -16.71 8.19 4.66
C ILE A 122 -17.06 7.95 3.19
N TYR A 123 -17.91 6.96 2.90
CA TYR A 123 -18.28 6.57 1.53
C TYR A 123 -19.01 7.70 0.82
N CYS A 124 -20.05 8.27 1.42
CA CYS A 124 -20.82 9.37 0.83
C CYS A 124 -20.00 10.68 0.71
N THR A 125 -19.01 10.88 1.59
CA THR A 125 -18.09 12.03 1.46
C THR A 125 -17.09 11.81 0.32
N LEU A 126 -16.62 10.56 0.13
CA LEU A 126 -15.65 10.19 -0.90
C LEU A 126 -16.28 10.15 -2.31
N LEU A 127 -17.53 9.73 -2.39
CA LEU A 127 -18.32 9.55 -3.61
C LEU A 127 -19.64 10.31 -3.46
N PRO A 128 -19.64 11.64 -3.59
CA PRO A 128 -20.82 12.47 -3.34
C PRO A 128 -21.96 12.26 -4.36
N GLU A 129 -21.70 11.60 -5.46
CA GLU A 129 -22.67 11.16 -6.45
C GLU A 129 -23.46 9.90 -6.03
N GLU A 130 -22.95 9.15 -5.08
CA GLU A 130 -23.58 7.95 -4.55
C GLU A 130 -24.58 8.25 -3.44
N VAL A 131 -25.69 7.52 -3.43
CA VAL A 131 -26.77 7.76 -2.45
C VAL A 131 -26.44 7.17 -1.09
N SER A 132 -25.93 5.95 -1.06
CA SER A 132 -25.57 5.23 0.16
C SER A 132 -24.72 3.99 -0.16
N ILE A 133 -23.78 3.64 0.72
CA ILE A 133 -23.03 2.39 0.65
C ILE A 133 -23.96 1.15 0.78
N MET A 134 -25.08 1.29 1.46
CA MET A 134 -26.06 0.21 1.68
C MET A 134 -26.64 -0.36 0.39
N ILE A 135 -26.75 0.45 -0.65
CA ILE A 135 -27.31 0.04 -1.95
C ILE A 135 -26.25 -0.17 -3.03
N SER A 136 -24.97 -0.02 -2.66
CA SER A 136 -23.86 -0.30 -3.56
C SER A 136 -23.66 -1.81 -3.74
N ASP A 137 -23.12 -2.19 -4.89
CA ASP A 137 -22.80 -3.59 -5.16
C ASP A 137 -21.71 -4.10 -4.20
N TRP A 138 -21.85 -5.36 -3.76
CA TRP A 138 -20.83 -6.04 -2.98
C TRP A 138 -19.55 -6.23 -3.81
N PRO A 139 -18.36 -6.04 -3.23
CA PRO A 139 -17.10 -6.23 -3.94
C PRO A 139 -16.98 -7.63 -4.55
N VAL A 140 -16.50 -7.71 -5.80
CA VAL A 140 -16.36 -8.96 -6.53
C VAL A 140 -14.90 -9.21 -6.87
N TYR A 141 -14.45 -10.46 -6.66
CA TYR A 141 -13.12 -10.91 -7.05
C TYR A 141 -12.89 -10.72 -8.57
N GLN A 142 -11.73 -10.20 -8.95
CA GLN A 142 -11.36 -9.90 -10.32
C GLN A 142 -10.03 -10.57 -10.71
N GLU A 143 -10.03 -11.41 -11.73
CA GLU A 143 -8.81 -12.04 -12.24
C GLU A 143 -7.76 -11.01 -12.71
N ALA A 144 -8.19 -9.86 -13.19
CA ALA A 144 -7.32 -8.77 -13.63
C ALA A 144 -6.51 -8.13 -12.49
N TRP A 145 -6.87 -8.39 -11.22
CA TRP A 145 -6.19 -7.86 -10.03
C TRP A 145 -5.26 -8.88 -9.37
N VAL A 146 -4.83 -9.90 -10.08
CA VAL A 146 -3.91 -10.92 -9.56
C VAL A 146 -2.49 -10.62 -10.03
N PHE A 147 -1.62 -10.18 -9.12
CA PHE A 147 -0.24 -9.75 -9.41
C PHE A 147 0.79 -10.44 -8.50
N PRO A 148 1.07 -11.74 -8.69
CA PRO A 148 1.94 -12.51 -7.78
C PRO A 148 3.36 -11.95 -7.65
N GLU A 149 3.92 -11.42 -8.74
CA GLU A 149 5.28 -10.85 -8.71
C GLU A 149 5.33 -9.54 -7.93
N ALA A 150 4.28 -8.72 -8.00
CA ALA A 150 4.17 -7.52 -7.19
C ALA A 150 4.02 -7.86 -5.70
N GLU A 151 3.25 -8.91 -5.36
CA GLU A 151 3.14 -9.38 -3.99
C GLU A 151 4.50 -9.81 -3.43
N LYS A 152 5.25 -10.64 -4.16
CA LYS A 152 6.60 -11.08 -3.75
C LYS A 152 7.55 -9.89 -3.57
N ALA A 153 7.53 -8.94 -4.51
CA ALA A 153 8.40 -7.78 -4.49
C ALA A 153 8.14 -6.90 -3.25
N VAL A 154 6.88 -6.58 -3.00
CA VAL A 154 6.52 -5.70 -1.88
C VAL A 154 6.64 -6.39 -0.52
N GLU A 155 6.35 -7.69 -0.41
CA GLU A 155 6.57 -8.42 0.85
C GLU A 155 8.08 -8.49 1.20
N SER A 156 8.95 -8.80 0.24
CA SER A 156 10.40 -8.76 0.45
C SER A 156 10.88 -7.36 0.87
N PHE A 157 10.34 -6.33 0.24
CA PHE A 157 10.59 -4.94 0.57
C PHE A 157 10.14 -4.61 2.01
N LYS A 158 8.94 -5.04 2.43
CA LYS A 158 8.42 -4.84 3.79
C LYS A 158 9.31 -5.52 4.84
N GLU A 159 9.78 -6.74 4.56
CA GLU A 159 10.71 -7.45 5.43
C GLU A 159 12.02 -6.70 5.61
N ALA A 160 12.62 -6.23 4.52
CA ALA A 160 13.85 -5.43 4.56
C ALA A 160 13.67 -4.13 5.37
N ILE A 161 12.55 -3.41 5.18
CA ILE A 161 12.24 -2.20 5.96
C ILE A 161 12.09 -2.52 7.45
N ARG A 162 11.41 -3.62 7.80
CA ARG A 162 11.27 -4.05 9.20
C ARG A 162 12.63 -4.35 9.82
N GLY A 163 13.48 -5.11 9.12
CA GLY A 163 14.84 -5.42 9.56
C GLY A 163 15.65 -4.15 9.81
N ILE A 164 15.68 -3.22 8.84
CA ILE A 164 16.39 -1.94 8.97
C ILE A 164 15.89 -1.14 10.16
N ARG A 165 14.56 -1.04 10.36
CA ARG A 165 13.99 -0.29 11.49
C ARG A 165 14.35 -0.91 12.83
N ASN A 166 14.34 -2.25 12.94
CA ASN A 166 14.74 -2.97 14.14
C ASN A 166 16.21 -2.72 14.46
N THR A 167 17.11 -2.92 13.52
CA THR A 167 18.55 -2.67 13.69
C THR A 167 18.83 -1.21 14.07
N ARG A 168 18.15 -0.24 13.45
CA ARG A 168 18.27 1.19 13.84
C ARG A 168 17.85 1.41 15.28
N THR A 169 16.80 0.73 15.74
CA THR A 169 16.33 0.84 17.14
C THR A 169 17.33 0.22 18.10
N GLU A 170 17.84 -0.97 17.79
CA GLU A 170 18.86 -1.67 18.59
C GLU A 170 20.16 -0.85 18.73
N MET A 171 20.54 -0.18 17.65
CA MET A 171 21.73 0.67 17.60
C MET A 171 21.48 2.11 18.10
N ASN A 172 20.27 2.42 18.58
CA ASN A 172 19.87 3.76 19.02
C ASN A 172 20.10 4.86 17.96
N VAL A 173 19.90 4.56 16.68
CA VAL A 173 20.01 5.53 15.58
C VAL A 173 18.74 6.36 15.49
N PRO A 174 18.81 7.69 15.68
CA PRO A 174 17.63 8.56 15.62
C PRO A 174 16.94 8.50 14.24
N MET A 175 15.61 8.62 14.23
CA MET A 175 14.81 8.54 13.00
C MET A 175 15.15 9.64 11.99
N ASN A 176 15.57 10.82 12.44
CA ASN A 176 15.96 11.94 11.59
C ASN A 176 17.36 11.79 10.99
N ARG A 177 18.18 10.84 11.45
CA ARG A 177 19.51 10.57 10.90
C ARG A 177 19.36 9.68 9.65
N LYS A 178 19.52 10.27 8.48
CA LYS A 178 19.54 9.54 7.22
C LYS A 178 20.85 8.79 7.04
N THR A 179 20.76 7.53 6.61
CA THR A 179 21.91 6.63 6.39
C THR A 179 21.99 6.22 4.92
N HIS A 180 23.18 5.82 4.47
CA HIS A 180 23.34 5.15 3.19
C HIS A 180 22.92 3.70 3.35
N LEU A 181 22.22 3.16 2.37
CA LEU A 181 21.81 1.75 2.34
C LEU A 181 22.37 1.06 1.11
N TYR A 182 22.87 -0.15 1.33
CA TYR A 182 23.29 -1.07 0.28
C TYR A 182 22.39 -2.29 0.31
N VAL A 183 21.69 -2.53 -0.77
CA VAL A 183 20.88 -3.74 -0.96
C VAL A 183 21.65 -4.70 -1.84
N VAL A 184 22.06 -5.81 -1.26
CA VAL A 184 22.79 -6.86 -1.99
C VAL A 184 21.79 -7.95 -2.36
N GLY A 185 21.36 -7.95 -3.62
CA GLY A 185 20.47 -8.97 -4.15
C GLY A 185 21.24 -10.25 -4.49
N LYS A 186 20.62 -11.41 -4.29
CA LYS A 186 21.20 -12.71 -4.64
C LYS A 186 21.29 -12.95 -6.15
N ASP A 187 20.52 -12.22 -6.93
CA ASP A 187 20.41 -12.32 -8.39
C ASP A 187 19.89 -11.02 -9.00
N ALA A 188 20.03 -10.87 -10.32
CA ALA A 188 19.59 -9.70 -11.08
C ALA A 188 18.08 -9.43 -10.94
N GLU A 189 17.26 -10.47 -10.82
CA GLU A 189 15.81 -10.33 -10.66
C GLU A 189 15.47 -9.70 -9.31
N THR A 190 16.11 -10.13 -8.23
CA THR A 190 15.98 -9.54 -6.91
C THR A 190 16.43 -8.07 -6.92
N CYS A 191 17.56 -7.76 -7.53
CA CYS A 191 18.05 -6.39 -7.68
C CYS A 191 17.03 -5.51 -8.44
N ALA A 192 16.46 -6.00 -9.55
CA ALA A 192 15.46 -5.29 -10.33
C ALA A 192 14.19 -4.97 -9.51
N ARG A 193 13.73 -5.89 -8.66
CA ARG A 193 12.61 -5.67 -7.76
C ARG A 193 12.88 -4.54 -6.77
N TYR A 194 14.03 -4.52 -6.13
CA TYR A 194 14.40 -3.44 -5.20
C TYR A 194 14.60 -2.10 -5.91
N GLU A 195 15.18 -2.10 -7.11
CA GLU A 195 15.35 -0.88 -7.91
C GLU A 195 13.97 -0.29 -8.30
N ALA A 196 13.00 -1.13 -8.64
CA ALA A 196 11.62 -0.68 -8.95
C ALA A 196 10.92 -0.01 -7.74
N CYS A 197 11.18 -0.49 -6.50
CA CYS A 197 10.62 0.07 -5.27
C CYS A 197 11.52 1.13 -4.61
N LYS A 198 12.61 1.54 -5.26
CA LYS A 198 13.69 2.37 -4.68
C LYS A 198 13.19 3.66 -4.04
N LYS A 199 12.25 4.37 -4.69
CA LYS A 199 11.71 5.64 -4.19
C LYS A 199 11.00 5.45 -2.84
N SER A 200 10.16 4.43 -2.74
CA SER A 200 9.46 4.06 -1.50
C SER A 200 10.44 3.60 -0.43
N PHE A 201 11.51 2.89 -0.82
CA PHE A 201 12.54 2.39 0.08
C PHE A 201 13.30 3.54 0.76
N VAL A 202 13.76 4.53 -0.02
CA VAL A 202 14.45 5.71 0.51
C VAL A 202 13.62 6.39 1.60
N ASN A 203 12.33 6.56 1.35
CA ASN A 203 11.44 7.23 2.28
C ASN A 203 11.20 6.40 3.55
N LEU A 204 10.82 5.14 3.40
CA LEU A 204 10.40 4.27 4.51
C LEU A 204 11.55 3.75 5.38
N ALA A 205 12.75 3.64 4.83
CA ALA A 205 13.97 3.26 5.55
C ALA A 205 14.72 4.45 6.17
N PHE A 206 14.24 5.69 5.95
CA PHE A 206 14.97 6.90 6.34
C PHE A 206 16.38 6.95 5.75
N ALA A 207 16.51 6.52 4.50
CA ALA A 207 17.76 6.54 3.78
C ALA A 207 18.06 7.91 3.17
N LYS A 208 19.34 8.22 2.99
CA LYS A 208 19.79 9.33 2.17
C LYS A 208 19.78 8.92 0.71
N GLU A 209 20.31 7.74 0.45
CA GLU A 209 20.35 7.09 -0.85
C GLU A 209 20.44 5.57 -0.69
N ILE A 210 20.10 4.85 -1.74
CA ILE A 210 20.14 3.39 -1.79
C ILE A 210 20.93 2.95 -3.02
N HIS A 211 21.88 2.04 -2.81
CA HIS A 211 22.62 1.34 -3.83
C HIS A 211 22.14 -0.10 -3.90
N VAL A 212 21.70 -0.55 -5.06
CA VAL A 212 21.27 -1.94 -5.29
C VAL A 212 22.35 -2.61 -6.12
N GLN A 213 22.89 -3.73 -5.65
CA GLN A 213 24.01 -4.43 -6.28
C GLN A 213 23.95 -5.95 -6.00
N GLU A 214 24.64 -6.74 -6.82
CA GLU A 214 24.64 -8.21 -6.70
C GLU A 214 25.73 -8.76 -5.77
N ASN A 215 26.69 -7.94 -5.37
CA ASN A 215 27.82 -8.34 -4.53
C ASN A 215 28.07 -7.29 -3.43
N LYS A 216 29.04 -7.55 -2.55
CA LYS A 216 29.39 -6.64 -1.44
C LYS A 216 30.53 -5.67 -1.78
N ASP A 217 30.91 -5.55 -3.05
CA ASP A 217 32.01 -4.69 -3.45
C ASP A 217 31.72 -3.20 -3.15
N GLY A 218 32.69 -2.51 -2.60
CA GLY A 218 32.56 -1.09 -2.26
C GLY A 218 31.76 -0.77 -0.99
N ILE A 219 31.29 -1.78 -0.26
CA ILE A 219 30.64 -1.57 1.05
C ILE A 219 31.74 -1.47 2.11
N GLY A 220 31.69 -0.42 2.94
CA GLY A 220 32.66 -0.22 4.02
C GLY A 220 32.56 -1.30 5.10
N GLU A 221 33.68 -1.59 5.77
CA GLU A 221 33.74 -2.60 6.86
C GLU A 221 32.89 -2.21 8.08
N ASP A 222 32.56 -0.94 8.21
CA ASP A 222 31.69 -0.38 9.27
C ASP A 222 30.20 -0.52 8.97
N ALA A 223 29.84 -1.06 7.81
CA ALA A 223 28.45 -1.30 7.43
C ALA A 223 27.85 -2.45 8.26
N VAL A 224 26.66 -2.18 8.83
CA VAL A 224 25.91 -3.18 9.59
C VAL A 224 25.01 -3.97 8.66
N SER A 225 25.09 -5.29 8.73
CA SER A 225 24.26 -6.23 7.98
C SER A 225 22.93 -6.46 8.67
N VAL A 226 21.84 -6.48 7.90
CA VAL A 226 20.46 -6.71 8.37
C VAL A 226 19.91 -7.97 7.71
#